data_f2097f4bed13849f52a911afb29deda9
#
_entry.id   f2097f4bed13849f52a911afb29deda9
#
_cell.length_a   1.000
_cell.length_b   1.000
_cell.length_c   1.000
_cell.angle_alpha   90.00
_cell.angle_beta   90.00
_cell.angle_gamma   90.00
#
_symmetry.space_group_name_H-M   'P 1'
#
loop_
_entity.id
_entity.type
_entity.pdbx_description
1 polymer ?
#
loop_
_entity_poly.entity_id
_entity_poly.type
_entity_poly.pdbx_seq_one_letter_code
_entity_poly.pdbx_strand_id
1 'polypeptide(L)'
;MMKKKLKAFRNYIFFLLIQGARFIVFFIPWKAGAKACEYFAMFVFLFLKKDKRTLYRNLDIVYGNTLSAKEKKQLAKRNIRNYGRGFFEFLKFTVWPASKIKNMVKETHGLEYFNSAKETKKGVIVVTLHLSN
;
A
#
# COMPACT_ATOMS: atom_id res chain seq x y z
N MET A 1 26.31 12.91 -22.67
CA MET A 1 25.87 11.61 -23.22
C MET A 1 25.98 10.48 -22.18
N MET A 2 27.07 10.36 -21.43
CA MET A 2 27.35 9.31 -20.44
C MET A 2 26.29 9.23 -19.29
N LYS A 3 25.90 10.38 -18.70
CA LYS A 3 24.87 10.43 -17.62
C LYS A 3 23.50 9.88 -18.04
N LYS A 4 23.10 10.08 -19.32
CA LYS A 4 21.84 9.51 -19.85
C LYS A 4 21.89 7.97 -19.96
N LYS A 5 23.03 7.43 -20.43
CA LYS A 5 23.25 5.97 -20.53
C LYS A 5 23.24 5.31 -19.15
N LEU A 6 23.91 5.92 -18.17
CA LEU A 6 23.93 5.42 -16.78
C LEU A 6 22.54 5.42 -16.14
N LYS A 7 21.73 6.47 -16.38
CA LYS A 7 20.34 6.54 -15.91
C LYS A 7 19.47 5.46 -16.57
N ALA A 8 19.62 5.24 -17.88
CA ALA A 8 18.89 4.19 -18.60
C ALA A 8 19.25 2.79 -18.08
N PHE A 9 20.56 2.53 -17.89
CA PHE A 9 21.03 1.26 -17.32
C PHE A 9 20.49 1.00 -15.92
N ARG A 10 20.56 2.00 -15.04
CA ARG A 10 19.97 1.91 -13.69
C ARG A 10 18.46 1.61 -13.75
N ASN A 11 17.72 2.31 -14.60
CA ASN A 11 16.27 2.09 -14.74
C ASN A 11 15.98 0.69 -15.27
N TYR A 12 16.82 0.16 -16.17
CA TYR A 12 16.69 -1.20 -16.67
C TYR A 12 16.92 -2.25 -15.55
N ILE A 13 17.92 -2.04 -14.70
CA ILE A 13 18.16 -2.90 -13.54
C ILE A 13 16.94 -2.87 -12.60
N PHE A 14 16.41 -1.68 -12.28
CA PHE A 14 15.20 -1.57 -11.47
C PHE A 14 14.00 -2.30 -12.09
N PHE A 15 13.83 -2.20 -13.40
CA PHE A 15 12.80 -2.92 -14.12
C PHE A 15 12.96 -4.44 -13.95
N LEU A 16 14.16 -4.97 -14.15
CA LEU A 16 14.43 -6.40 -13.97
C LEU A 16 14.20 -6.86 -12.53
N LEU A 17 14.59 -6.07 -11.54
CA LEU A 17 14.32 -6.35 -10.12
C LEU A 17 12.82 -6.42 -9.82
N ILE A 18 12.04 -5.48 -10.38
CA ILE A 18 10.59 -5.48 -10.24
C ILE A 18 9.97 -6.73 -10.90
N GLN A 19 10.41 -7.09 -12.11
CA GLN A 19 9.91 -8.29 -12.78
C GLN A 19 10.27 -9.57 -12.02
N GLY A 20 11.49 -9.66 -11.48
CA GLY A 20 11.91 -10.75 -10.61
C GLY A 20 11.06 -10.84 -9.34
N ALA A 21 10.81 -9.70 -8.69
CA ALA A 21 9.93 -9.64 -7.52
C ALA A 21 8.49 -10.09 -7.86
N ARG A 22 7.94 -9.64 -8.99
CA ARG A 22 6.62 -10.08 -9.46
C ARG A 22 6.56 -11.58 -9.69
N PHE A 23 7.58 -12.16 -10.32
CA PHE A 23 7.68 -13.60 -10.55
C PHE A 23 7.68 -14.37 -9.22
N ILE A 24 8.49 -13.94 -8.25
CA ILE A 24 8.53 -14.55 -6.92
C ILE A 24 7.17 -14.43 -6.22
N VAL A 25 6.59 -13.22 -6.21
CA VAL A 25 5.29 -12.94 -5.58
C VAL A 25 4.17 -13.78 -6.20
N PHE A 26 4.24 -14.12 -7.48
CA PHE A 26 3.25 -14.96 -8.14
C PHE A 26 3.07 -16.32 -7.43
N PHE A 27 4.17 -16.95 -7.01
CA PHE A 27 4.15 -18.27 -6.36
C PHE A 27 3.86 -18.23 -4.85
N ILE A 28 4.07 -17.07 -4.20
CA ILE A 28 3.87 -16.96 -2.75
C ILE A 28 2.36 -17.00 -2.43
N PRO A 29 1.88 -17.89 -1.55
CA PRO A 29 0.50 -17.87 -1.09
C PRO A 29 0.17 -16.55 -0.39
N TRP A 30 -1.04 -16.02 -0.64
CA TRP A 30 -1.47 -14.73 -0.12
C TRP A 30 -1.22 -14.55 1.39
N LYS A 31 -1.73 -15.51 2.19
CA LYS A 31 -1.62 -15.43 3.66
C LYS A 31 -0.16 -15.44 4.13
N ALA A 32 0.68 -16.26 3.52
CA ALA A 32 2.09 -16.37 3.88
C ALA A 32 2.87 -15.09 3.52
N GLY A 33 2.68 -14.57 2.31
CA GLY A 33 3.36 -13.36 1.86
C GLY A 33 2.93 -12.12 2.62
N ALA A 34 1.63 -11.93 2.87
CA ALA A 34 1.11 -10.85 3.69
C ALA A 34 1.72 -10.88 5.10
N LYS A 35 1.77 -12.08 5.72
CA LYS A 35 2.34 -12.25 7.05
C LYS A 35 3.85 -11.99 7.09
N ALA A 36 4.59 -12.47 6.09
CA ALA A 36 6.02 -12.21 5.97
C ALA A 36 6.30 -10.70 5.84
N CYS A 37 5.52 -9.99 5.01
CA CYS A 37 5.67 -8.54 4.85
C CYS A 37 5.25 -7.75 6.10
N GLU A 38 4.27 -8.21 6.88
CA GLU A 38 3.94 -7.63 8.20
C GLU A 38 5.17 -7.67 9.14
N TYR A 39 5.82 -8.83 9.25
CA TYR A 39 7.00 -8.97 10.11
C TYR A 39 8.20 -8.20 9.57
N PHE A 40 8.42 -8.23 8.26
CA PHE A 40 9.49 -7.46 7.63
C PHE A 40 9.30 -5.95 7.85
N ALA A 41 8.09 -5.42 7.69
CA ALA A 41 7.80 -4.02 7.97
C ALA A 41 8.06 -3.66 9.43
N MET A 42 7.66 -4.52 10.37
CA MET A 42 7.97 -4.35 11.79
C MET A 42 9.47 -4.33 12.07
N PHE A 43 10.23 -5.22 11.43
CA PHE A 43 11.69 -5.27 11.55
C PHE A 43 12.34 -3.99 11.02
N VAL A 44 12.01 -3.59 9.79
CA VAL A 44 12.53 -2.36 9.18
C VAL A 44 12.20 -1.13 10.02
N PHE A 45 11.00 -1.07 10.59
CA PHE A 45 10.57 0.05 11.43
C PHE A 45 11.40 0.24 12.70
N LEU A 46 12.09 -0.80 13.17
CA LEU A 46 13.02 -0.67 14.31
C LEU A 46 14.15 0.34 14.01
N PHE A 47 14.59 0.41 12.76
CA PHE A 47 15.69 1.26 12.32
C PHE A 47 15.24 2.65 11.84
N LEU A 48 13.97 2.84 11.54
CA LEU A 48 13.42 4.09 11.01
C LEU A 48 13.08 5.08 12.14
N LYS A 49 14.11 5.63 12.79
CA LYS A 49 13.93 6.53 13.96
C LYS A 49 13.08 7.76 13.66
N LYS A 50 13.26 8.38 12.47
CA LYS A 50 12.51 9.57 12.03
C LYS A 50 11.02 9.25 11.86
N ASP A 51 10.71 8.18 11.13
CA ASP A 51 9.33 7.80 10.83
C ASP A 51 8.60 7.34 12.11
N LYS A 52 9.32 6.65 13.00
CA LYS A 52 8.82 6.30 14.33
C LYS A 52 8.41 7.54 15.12
N ARG A 53 9.28 8.58 15.16
CA ARG A 53 8.97 9.84 15.86
C ARG A 53 7.74 10.51 15.23
N THR A 54 7.67 10.58 13.91
CA THR A 54 6.54 11.18 13.18
C THR A 54 5.24 10.42 13.47
N LEU A 55 5.26 9.09 13.44
CA LEU A 55 4.08 8.27 13.74
C LEU A 55 3.55 8.55 15.15
N TYR A 56 4.42 8.52 16.18
CA TYR A 56 3.99 8.78 17.55
C TYR A 56 3.49 10.21 17.74
N ARG A 57 4.15 11.21 17.12
CA ARG A 57 3.67 12.60 17.13
C ARG A 57 2.28 12.73 16.52
N ASN A 58 2.03 12.07 15.39
CA ASN A 58 0.70 12.09 14.77
C ASN A 58 -0.36 11.43 15.66
N LEU A 59 -0.02 10.33 16.33
CA LEU A 59 -0.92 9.70 17.31
C LEU A 59 -1.20 10.62 18.50
N ASP A 60 -0.21 11.39 18.96
CA ASP A 60 -0.39 12.36 20.03
C ASP A 60 -1.26 13.53 19.62
N ILE A 61 -1.11 14.02 18.37
CA ILE A 61 -1.95 15.11 17.82
C ILE A 61 -3.41 14.66 17.70
N VAL A 62 -3.64 13.44 17.17
CA VAL A 62 -5.00 12.95 16.91
C VAL A 62 -5.72 12.51 18.18
N TYR A 63 -5.03 11.81 19.07
CA TYR A 63 -5.65 11.16 20.23
C TYR A 63 -5.37 11.86 21.56
N GLY A 64 -4.36 12.75 21.65
CA GLY A 64 -4.05 13.46 22.87
C GLY A 64 -3.99 12.53 24.09
N ASN A 65 -4.78 12.85 25.11
CA ASN A 65 -4.91 12.05 26.33
C ASN A 65 -6.03 10.99 26.27
N THR A 66 -6.75 10.86 25.13
CA THR A 66 -7.84 9.87 24.98
C THR A 66 -7.34 8.43 24.89
N LEU A 67 -6.09 8.25 24.46
CA LEU A 67 -5.42 6.96 24.45
C LEU A 67 -4.18 6.96 25.36
N SER A 68 -4.04 5.90 26.13
CA SER A 68 -2.84 5.66 26.92
C SER A 68 -1.62 5.39 26.01
N ALA A 69 -0.41 5.54 26.56
CA ALA A 69 0.84 5.23 25.84
C ALA A 69 0.87 3.78 25.32
N LYS A 70 0.28 2.84 26.06
CA LYS A 70 0.17 1.42 25.67
C LYS A 70 -0.72 1.25 24.45
N GLU A 71 -1.88 1.91 24.41
CA GLU A 71 -2.82 1.85 23.29
C GLU A 71 -2.25 2.50 22.03
N LYS A 72 -1.60 3.67 22.17
CA LYS A 72 -0.87 4.31 21.05
C LYS A 72 0.21 3.39 20.48
N LYS A 73 0.96 2.69 21.35
CA LYS A 73 1.97 1.71 20.92
C LYS A 73 1.34 0.52 20.16
N GLN A 74 0.19 0.02 20.61
CA GLN A 74 -0.54 -1.04 19.92
C GLN A 74 -1.07 -0.57 18.56
N LEU A 75 -1.63 0.65 18.52
CA LEU A 75 -2.12 1.26 17.28
C LEU A 75 -0.98 1.48 16.27
N ALA A 76 0.17 1.99 16.73
CA ALA A 76 1.37 2.12 15.90
C ALA A 76 1.80 0.78 15.30
N LYS A 77 1.89 -0.29 16.12
CA LYS A 77 2.24 -1.62 15.63
C LYS A 77 1.25 -2.15 14.59
N ARG A 78 -0.06 -1.97 14.83
CA ARG A 78 -1.11 -2.37 13.89
C ARG A 78 -0.98 -1.62 12.57
N ASN A 79 -0.73 -0.31 12.62
CA ASN A 79 -0.53 0.52 11.44
C ASN A 79 0.66 0.03 10.60
N ILE A 80 1.82 -0.23 11.22
CA ILE A 80 3.01 -0.75 10.52
C ILE A 80 2.76 -2.12 9.88
N ARG A 81 2.05 -3.02 10.57
CA ARG A 81 1.67 -4.32 10.00
C ARG A 81 0.77 -4.15 8.79
N ASN A 82 -0.21 -3.26 8.86
CA ASN A 82 -1.10 -2.98 7.73
C ASN A 82 -0.33 -2.42 6.53
N TYR A 83 0.67 -1.55 6.75
CA TYR A 83 1.56 -1.11 5.67
C TYR A 83 2.30 -2.28 5.02
N GLY A 84 2.89 -3.17 5.82
CA GLY A 84 3.56 -4.35 5.29
C GLY A 84 2.63 -5.25 4.49
N ARG A 85 1.43 -5.50 5.01
CA ARG A 85 0.40 -6.27 4.31
C ARG A 85 -0.01 -5.59 3.01
N GLY A 86 -0.38 -4.31 3.05
CA GLY A 86 -0.81 -3.55 1.87
C GLY A 86 0.27 -3.49 0.78
N PHE A 87 1.54 -3.43 1.15
CA PHE A 87 2.64 -3.52 0.20
C PHE A 87 2.66 -4.86 -0.54
N PHE A 88 2.51 -5.99 0.18
CA PHE A 88 2.41 -7.30 -0.44
C PHE A 88 1.17 -7.42 -1.32
N GLU A 89 0.03 -6.92 -0.87
CA GLU A 89 -1.24 -6.89 -1.61
C GLU A 89 -1.09 -6.12 -2.91
N PHE A 90 -0.48 -4.94 -2.86
CA PHE A 90 -0.18 -4.15 -4.05
C PHE A 90 0.66 -4.94 -5.06
N LEU A 91 1.75 -5.59 -4.62
CA LEU A 91 2.56 -6.43 -5.50
C LEU A 91 1.75 -7.59 -6.08
N LYS A 92 0.91 -8.22 -5.27
CA LYS A 92 0.07 -9.35 -5.69
C LYS A 92 -0.95 -8.94 -6.75
N PHE A 93 -1.54 -7.75 -6.64
CA PHE A 93 -2.45 -7.20 -7.65
C PHE A 93 -1.79 -7.01 -9.02
N THR A 94 -0.48 -6.74 -9.06
CA THR A 94 0.25 -6.61 -10.34
C THR A 94 0.40 -7.93 -11.11
N VAL A 95 0.21 -9.07 -10.45
CA VAL A 95 0.38 -10.41 -11.03
C VAL A 95 -0.93 -11.20 -11.13
N TRP A 96 -2.02 -10.70 -10.54
CA TRP A 96 -3.33 -11.35 -10.62
C TRP A 96 -4.10 -10.90 -11.87
N PRO A 97 -4.93 -11.78 -12.46
CA PRO A 97 -5.83 -11.40 -13.54
C PRO A 97 -6.89 -10.42 -13.03
N ALA A 98 -7.31 -9.50 -13.89
CA ALA A 98 -8.30 -8.48 -13.55
C ALA A 98 -9.63 -9.06 -13.04
N SER A 99 -10.04 -10.23 -13.54
CA SER A 99 -11.23 -10.94 -13.07
C SER A 99 -11.15 -11.30 -11.59
N LYS A 100 -9.98 -11.77 -11.13
CA LYS A 100 -9.77 -12.10 -9.72
C LYS A 100 -9.85 -10.86 -8.82
N ILE A 101 -9.31 -9.73 -9.28
CA ILE A 101 -9.37 -8.46 -8.54
C ILE A 101 -10.82 -7.96 -8.48
N LYS A 102 -11.55 -7.99 -9.60
CA LYS A 102 -12.96 -7.61 -9.64
C LYS A 102 -13.81 -8.43 -8.67
N ASN A 103 -13.57 -9.72 -8.56
CA ASN A 103 -14.31 -10.60 -7.67
C ASN A 103 -14.05 -10.34 -6.16
N MET A 104 -13.02 -9.54 -5.82
CA MET A 104 -12.78 -9.10 -4.44
C MET A 104 -13.67 -7.91 -4.04
N VAL A 105 -14.20 -7.17 -5.01
CA VAL A 105 -15.19 -6.10 -4.75
C VAL A 105 -16.51 -6.76 -4.42
N LYS A 106 -16.92 -6.67 -3.14
CA LYS A 106 -18.15 -7.30 -2.67
C LYS A 106 -19.39 -6.47 -2.99
N GLU A 107 -19.27 -5.16 -2.81
CA GLU A 107 -20.38 -4.22 -2.98
C GLU A 107 -19.86 -2.92 -3.59
N THR A 108 -20.68 -2.29 -4.40
CA THR A 108 -20.43 -0.96 -4.97
C THR A 108 -21.69 -0.13 -4.77
N HIS A 109 -21.57 0.97 -4.04
CA HIS A 109 -22.65 1.92 -3.83
C HIS A 109 -22.41 3.19 -4.63
N GLY A 110 -23.48 3.83 -5.13
CA GLY A 110 -23.40 5.11 -5.82
C GLY A 110 -22.90 5.03 -7.27
N LEU A 111 -22.86 3.84 -7.86
CA LEU A 111 -22.44 3.68 -9.27
C LEU A 111 -23.37 4.43 -10.24
N GLU A 112 -24.64 4.59 -9.88
CA GLU A 112 -25.65 5.36 -10.61
C GLU A 112 -25.24 6.83 -10.74
N TYR A 113 -24.67 7.45 -9.71
CA TYR A 113 -24.18 8.84 -9.76
C TYR A 113 -22.99 8.99 -10.71
N PHE A 114 -22.10 8.02 -10.71
CA PHE A 114 -20.96 7.99 -11.63
C PHE A 114 -21.42 7.86 -13.09
N ASN A 115 -22.38 6.96 -13.35
CA ASN A 115 -22.93 6.74 -14.70
C ASN A 115 -23.65 7.99 -15.19
N SER A 116 -24.52 8.61 -14.38
CA SER A 116 -25.20 9.85 -14.72
C SER A 116 -24.21 10.99 -15.01
N ALA A 117 -23.15 11.12 -14.19
CA ALA A 117 -22.14 12.13 -14.43
C ALA A 117 -21.39 11.88 -15.75
N LYS A 118 -21.08 10.62 -16.09
CA LYS A 118 -20.44 10.24 -17.34
C LYS A 118 -21.28 10.56 -18.57
N GLU A 119 -22.61 10.41 -18.49
CA GLU A 119 -23.55 10.71 -19.57
C GLU A 119 -23.58 12.18 -19.94
N THR A 120 -23.25 13.09 -19.01
CA THR A 120 -23.18 14.53 -19.29
C THR A 120 -22.11 14.92 -20.29
N LYS A 121 -21.15 14.04 -20.60
CA LYS A 121 -19.99 14.26 -21.50
C LYS A 121 -19.12 15.47 -21.13
N LYS A 122 -19.27 16.02 -19.92
CA LYS A 122 -18.49 17.17 -19.42
C LYS A 122 -17.19 16.77 -18.72
N GLY A 123 -16.89 15.47 -18.63
CA GLY A 123 -15.81 14.92 -17.83
C GLY A 123 -16.24 14.70 -16.39
N VAL A 124 -15.53 13.78 -15.71
CA VAL A 124 -15.80 13.43 -14.30
C VAL A 124 -14.50 13.53 -13.52
N ILE A 125 -14.51 14.30 -12.43
CA ILE A 125 -13.41 14.35 -11.46
C ILE A 125 -13.74 13.37 -10.33
N VAL A 126 -12.91 12.33 -10.19
CA VAL A 126 -13.04 11.35 -9.11
C VAL A 126 -12.09 11.74 -7.99
N VAL A 127 -12.65 12.02 -6.82
CA VAL A 127 -11.88 12.27 -5.60
C VAL A 127 -11.84 10.99 -4.78
N THR A 128 -10.65 10.52 -4.44
CA THR A 128 -10.45 9.28 -3.66
C THR A 128 -9.65 9.56 -2.40
N LEU A 129 -9.95 8.79 -1.35
CA LEU A 129 -9.17 8.76 -0.13
C LEU A 129 -8.36 7.46 -0.09
N HIS A 130 -7.07 7.56 0.20
CA HIS A 130 -6.25 6.40 0.50
C HIS A 130 -6.45 5.98 1.95
N LEU A 131 -7.46 5.16 2.18
CA LEU A 131 -7.66 4.50 3.46
C LEU A 131 -6.87 3.18 3.42
N SER A 132 -5.99 3.00 4.39
CA SER A 132 -5.30 1.70 4.55
C SER A 132 -6.31 0.61 4.89
N ASN A 133 -6.18 -0.55 4.27
CA ASN A 133 -6.99 -1.74 4.57
C ASN A 133 -6.83 -2.21 6.02
#